data_e6115da1fb2eb7c6dddad4dc8be913e6
#
_entry.id   e6115da1fb2eb7c6dddad4dc8be913e6
#
_cell.length_a   1.000
_cell.length_b   1.000
_cell.length_c   1.000
_cell.angle_alpha   90.00
_cell.angle_beta   90.00
_cell.angle_gamma   90.00
#
_symmetry.space_group_name_H-M   'P 1'
#
loop_
_entity.id
_entity.type
_entity.pdbx_description
1 polymer ?
#
loop_
_entity_poly.entity_id
_entity_poly.type
_entity_poly.pdbx_seq_one_letter_code
_entity_poly.pdbx_strand_id
1 'polypeptide(L)'
;MPRLKQGRSPLAAPDGRAVVISALRLLPVVAVLAAAAFVSKAQAATDIAWWHAMSGELGKQLEKLASDFNASQSDYRIVPAYKGNYTETVTAAIFAFRSRSQPAIVQVNEVATATMTAAKGAIYPVFSLMRDQGEPFSLTDYLPAVSGYYTDAAGNLLSFPFNSSTPILYYNKTMFRDAGLDPEAPPKTWPELGAAAKRLRDRGAACGFTTSWPSWIHVENFSAFHNLPLATRANGFGGLDAELTINNPPLVRHVAQLAEWQKTKLFDYGGRGQAAEPRFQSGECGIFIGSSATRADIRANSKFEIGYGMMPYWPDVKDAPQNSIIGGATLWVLRDRPREEYKGVARFFAYLSQPGVQAAWHQNTGYLPITRAASELTRAQGFYERNPGSAISFEEITLHPPTENSKGIRLGSFVLIRGAIEDELEQAFAGQKSAQAALDSAVERGNKLLRQFERASPDR
;
A
#
# COMPACT_ATOMS: atom_id res chain seq x y z
N MET A 1 41.98 -8.07 -72.14
CA MET A 1 42.61 -8.91 -73.18
C MET A 1 42.37 -10.36 -72.84
N PRO A 2 42.07 -11.29 -73.76
CA PRO A 2 41.42 -11.20 -75.08
C PRO A 2 40.14 -12.04 -75.13
N ARG A 3 39.12 -11.68 -75.92
CA ARG A 3 38.76 -12.03 -77.31
C ARG A 3 38.19 -13.45 -77.53
N LEU A 4 36.94 -13.48 -77.97
CA LEU A 4 36.34 -13.76 -79.28
C LEU A 4 36.13 -15.27 -79.59
N LYS A 5 34.92 -15.74 -80.05
CA LYS A 5 34.34 -15.70 -81.35
C LYS A 5 33.00 -16.50 -81.34
N GLN A 6 31.90 -15.96 -81.75
CA GLN A 6 31.24 -16.05 -83.07
C GLN A 6 31.00 -17.50 -83.64
N GLY A 7 29.74 -17.74 -83.95
CA GLY A 7 29.31 -18.81 -84.86
C GLY A 7 27.82 -18.75 -85.20
N ARG A 8 27.50 -18.45 -86.43
CA ARG A 8 26.20 -18.13 -87.10
C ARG A 8 25.36 -19.39 -87.42
N SER A 9 24.06 -19.14 -87.39
CA SER A 9 22.91 -19.67 -88.15
C SER A 9 23.15 -20.61 -89.34
N PRO A 10 22.16 -21.33 -89.97
CA PRO A 10 20.85 -20.81 -90.40
C PRO A 10 19.63 -21.79 -90.45
N LEU A 11 18.43 -21.19 -90.55
CA LEU A 11 17.21 -21.52 -91.38
C LEU A 11 16.72 -22.94 -91.66
N ALA A 12 15.45 -23.20 -91.28
CA ALA A 12 14.39 -23.63 -92.24
C ALA A 12 13.00 -23.70 -91.58
N ALA A 13 12.02 -23.01 -92.15
CA ALA A 13 10.60 -23.25 -92.00
C ALA A 13 10.20 -24.10 -93.26
N PRO A 14 8.91 -24.53 -93.50
CA PRO A 14 7.64 -24.46 -92.74
C PRO A 14 6.92 -25.79 -92.62
N ASP A 15 5.83 -25.93 -91.90
CA ASP A 15 4.53 -26.39 -92.43
C ASP A 15 3.45 -26.41 -91.31
N GLY A 16 2.30 -25.94 -91.75
CA GLY A 16 1.15 -25.78 -90.85
C GLY A 16 0.37 -27.06 -90.59
N ARG A 17 -0.33 -27.04 -89.51
CA ARG A 17 -1.70 -27.65 -89.33
C ARG A 17 -2.34 -27.09 -88.08
N ALA A 18 -3.52 -26.54 -88.31
CA ALA A 18 -4.45 -26.11 -87.27
C ALA A 18 -5.02 -27.36 -86.52
N VAL A 19 -5.09 -27.25 -85.18
CA VAL A 19 -6.08 -28.01 -84.40
C VAL A 19 -6.54 -27.09 -83.22
N VAL A 20 -7.84 -26.82 -83.28
CA VAL A 20 -8.70 -26.35 -82.22
C VAL A 20 -8.61 -27.31 -81.04
N ILE A 21 -8.56 -26.89 -79.83
CA ILE A 21 -9.26 -27.48 -78.67
C ILE A 21 -9.03 -26.61 -77.38
N SER A 22 -10.17 -26.19 -76.87
CA SER A 22 -10.59 -26.07 -75.46
C SER A 22 -9.97 -25.03 -74.57
N ALA A 23 -10.71 -23.97 -74.44
CA ALA A 23 -10.89 -23.19 -73.22
C ALA A 23 -11.40 -24.11 -72.08
N LEU A 24 -10.54 -24.48 -71.17
CA LEU A 24 -10.92 -24.93 -69.80
C LEU A 24 -9.64 -25.15 -68.95
N ARG A 25 -9.17 -24.14 -68.25
CA ARG A 25 -8.26 -24.25 -67.07
C ARG A 25 -7.70 -22.89 -66.68
N LEU A 26 -8.62 -21.96 -66.22
CA LEU A 26 -8.25 -20.72 -65.61
C LEU A 26 -9.20 -20.43 -64.45
N LEU A 27 -9.32 -21.37 -63.49
CA LEU A 27 -10.06 -21.11 -62.24
C LEU A 27 -9.54 -22.03 -61.12
N PRO A 28 -8.33 -21.85 -60.63
CA PRO A 28 -8.13 -21.88 -59.16
C PRO A 28 -7.07 -20.92 -58.60
N VAL A 29 -6.60 -19.90 -59.32
CA VAL A 29 -5.56 -19.00 -58.80
C VAL A 29 -6.14 -17.77 -58.05
N VAL A 30 -7.43 -17.43 -58.26
CA VAL A 30 -8.07 -16.28 -57.60
C VAL A 30 -8.60 -16.63 -56.20
N ALA A 31 -8.85 -17.91 -55.86
CA ALA A 31 -9.35 -18.31 -54.54
C ALA A 31 -8.25 -18.36 -53.45
N VAL A 32 -6.97 -18.39 -53.79
CA VAL A 32 -5.85 -18.41 -52.79
C VAL A 32 -5.42 -17.00 -52.35
N LEU A 33 -5.72 -15.96 -53.13
CA LEU A 33 -5.38 -14.56 -52.81
C LEU A 33 -6.42 -13.85 -51.94
N ALA A 34 -7.63 -14.41 -51.75
CA ALA A 34 -8.65 -13.85 -50.88
C ALA A 34 -8.58 -14.35 -49.41
N ALA A 35 -7.81 -15.42 -49.14
CA ALA A 35 -7.62 -15.95 -47.77
C ALA A 35 -6.44 -15.31 -46.98
N ALA A 36 -5.66 -14.46 -47.63
CA ALA A 36 -4.48 -13.82 -47.01
C ALA A 36 -4.72 -12.42 -46.40
N ALA A 37 -5.97 -11.94 -46.37
CA ALA A 37 -6.27 -10.56 -45.95
C ALA A 37 -6.85 -10.41 -44.52
N PHE A 38 -6.96 -11.51 -43.75
CA PHE A 38 -7.32 -11.45 -42.32
C PHE A 38 -6.16 -11.89 -41.42
N VAL A 39 -4.95 -11.41 -41.66
CA VAL A 39 -3.98 -11.31 -40.58
C VAL A 39 -4.41 -10.12 -39.76
N SER A 40 -5.29 -10.33 -38.79
CA SER A 40 -5.49 -9.39 -37.71
C SER A 40 -4.10 -9.03 -37.20
N LYS A 41 -3.64 -7.80 -37.46
CA LYS A 41 -2.48 -7.27 -36.74
C LYS A 41 -2.80 -7.46 -35.27
N ALA A 42 -2.17 -8.41 -34.61
CA ALA A 42 -2.15 -8.46 -33.16
C ALA A 42 -1.64 -7.11 -32.71
N GLN A 43 -2.55 -6.23 -32.29
CA GLN A 43 -2.18 -4.93 -31.77
C GLN A 43 -1.36 -5.21 -30.52
N ALA A 44 -0.14 -4.70 -30.46
CA ALA A 44 0.69 -4.85 -29.26
C ALA A 44 -0.09 -4.27 -28.06
N ALA A 45 -0.08 -5.00 -26.95
CA ALA A 45 -0.72 -4.54 -25.71
C ALA A 45 -0.23 -3.14 -25.33
N THR A 46 -1.15 -2.31 -24.87
CA THR A 46 -0.81 -0.96 -24.35
C THR A 46 -0.14 -1.09 -23.00
N ASP A 47 1.11 -0.63 -22.89
CA ASP A 47 1.86 -0.62 -21.63
C ASP A 47 1.37 0.47 -20.71
N ILE A 48 1.14 0.11 -19.44
CA ILE A 48 0.67 0.99 -18.37
C ILE A 48 1.68 0.95 -17.23
N ALA A 49 2.44 2.03 -17.08
CA ALA A 49 3.43 2.15 -16.01
C ALA A 49 2.75 2.30 -14.65
N TRP A 50 3.12 1.46 -13.69
CA TRP A 50 2.70 1.50 -12.30
C TRP A 50 3.90 1.63 -11.37
N TRP A 51 4.07 2.81 -10.75
CA TRP A 51 5.15 3.04 -9.78
C TRP A 51 4.69 2.70 -8.37
N HIS A 52 5.51 1.94 -7.64
CA HIS A 52 5.15 1.41 -6.33
C HIS A 52 6.33 1.42 -5.34
N ALA A 53 6.01 1.28 -4.06
CA ALA A 53 6.94 1.28 -2.93
C ALA A 53 7.04 -0.08 -2.21
N MET A 54 6.58 -1.17 -2.84
CA MET A 54 6.59 -2.49 -2.22
C MET A 54 7.87 -3.25 -2.54
N SER A 55 8.52 -3.80 -1.52
CA SER A 55 9.71 -4.66 -1.60
C SER A 55 9.46 -6.00 -0.92
N GLY A 56 10.45 -6.89 -0.90
CA GLY A 56 10.35 -8.18 -0.23
C GLY A 56 9.22 -9.06 -0.75
N GLU A 57 8.54 -9.78 0.12
CA GLU A 57 7.40 -10.63 -0.24
C GLU A 57 6.22 -9.82 -0.79
N LEU A 58 5.98 -8.61 -0.28
CA LEU A 58 4.94 -7.72 -0.80
C LEU A 58 5.20 -7.32 -2.25
N GLY A 59 6.46 -7.03 -2.60
CA GLY A 59 6.86 -6.76 -3.99
C GLY A 59 6.57 -7.94 -4.92
N LYS A 60 6.93 -9.16 -4.50
CA LYS A 60 6.64 -10.39 -5.27
C LYS A 60 5.14 -10.61 -5.48
N GLN A 61 4.32 -10.36 -4.44
CA GLN A 61 2.86 -10.47 -4.57
C GLN A 61 2.29 -9.41 -5.51
N LEU A 62 2.83 -8.20 -5.51
CA LEU A 62 2.44 -7.12 -6.41
C LEU A 62 2.79 -7.47 -7.87
N GLU A 63 3.99 -7.96 -8.12
CA GLU A 63 4.42 -8.40 -9.47
C GLU A 63 3.55 -9.56 -9.96
N LYS A 64 3.21 -10.52 -9.07
CA LYS A 64 2.28 -11.60 -9.40
C LYS A 64 0.90 -11.05 -9.77
N LEU A 65 0.37 -10.10 -9.02
CA LEU A 65 -0.93 -9.47 -9.28
C LEU A 65 -0.97 -8.80 -10.66
N ALA A 66 0.09 -8.08 -11.03
CA ALA A 66 0.23 -7.49 -12.36
C ALA A 66 0.36 -8.56 -13.45
N SER A 67 1.12 -9.62 -13.21
CA SER A 67 1.27 -10.75 -14.13
C SER A 67 -0.05 -11.50 -14.36
N ASP A 68 -0.83 -11.74 -13.30
CA ASP A 68 -2.13 -12.41 -13.39
C ASP A 68 -3.13 -11.57 -14.22
N PHE A 69 -3.16 -10.25 -14.03
CA PHE A 69 -3.94 -9.36 -14.89
C PHE A 69 -3.47 -9.42 -16.34
N ASN A 70 -2.17 -9.32 -16.59
CA ASN A 70 -1.59 -9.35 -17.92
C ASN A 70 -1.89 -10.68 -18.65
N ALA A 71 -1.95 -11.80 -17.92
CA ALA A 71 -2.30 -13.11 -18.47
C ALA A 71 -3.81 -13.28 -18.75
N SER A 72 -4.67 -12.48 -18.11
CA SER A 72 -6.13 -12.59 -18.21
C SER A 72 -6.72 -11.94 -19.47
N GLN A 73 -5.96 -11.12 -20.19
CA GLN A 73 -6.38 -10.40 -21.38
C GLN A 73 -5.15 -10.00 -22.22
N SER A 74 -5.34 -9.51 -23.46
CA SER A 74 -4.26 -9.20 -24.42
C SER A 74 -4.13 -7.71 -24.77
N ASP A 75 -5.05 -6.85 -24.33
CA ASP A 75 -5.15 -5.46 -24.79
C ASP A 75 -4.23 -4.52 -24.01
N TYR A 76 -3.97 -4.84 -22.74
CA TYR A 76 -3.21 -3.98 -21.81
C TYR A 76 -2.15 -4.78 -21.06
N ARG A 77 -1.03 -4.14 -20.76
CA ARG A 77 0.03 -4.71 -19.94
C ARG A 77 0.41 -3.77 -18.82
N ILE A 78 0.14 -4.14 -17.57
CA ILE A 78 0.64 -3.43 -16.39
C ILE A 78 2.14 -3.70 -16.25
N VAL A 79 2.91 -2.63 -16.13
CA VAL A 79 4.37 -2.65 -15.98
C VAL A 79 4.72 -2.04 -14.62
N PRO A 80 4.81 -2.86 -13.56
CA PRO A 80 5.19 -2.38 -12.23
C PRO A 80 6.66 -1.94 -12.21
N ALA A 81 6.94 -0.86 -11.45
CA ALA A 81 8.29 -0.37 -11.24
C ALA A 81 8.48 0.09 -9.79
N TYR A 82 9.33 -0.60 -9.06
CA TYR A 82 9.73 -0.21 -7.72
C TYR A 82 10.52 1.11 -7.73
N LYS A 83 10.12 2.06 -6.89
CA LYS A 83 10.71 3.41 -6.81
C LYS A 83 11.25 3.78 -5.43
N GLY A 84 11.63 2.77 -4.64
CA GLY A 84 12.05 2.97 -3.26
C GLY A 84 10.87 2.97 -2.28
N ASN A 85 11.06 3.57 -1.11
CA ASN A 85 10.00 3.69 -0.11
C ASN A 85 8.89 4.67 -0.55
N TYR A 86 7.84 4.82 0.26
CA TYR A 86 6.71 5.70 -0.07
C TYR A 86 7.11 7.15 -0.32
N THR A 87 8.03 7.71 0.47
CA THR A 87 8.51 9.09 0.32
C THR A 87 9.29 9.27 -0.99
N GLU A 88 10.15 8.31 -1.31
CA GLU A 88 10.92 8.30 -2.56
C GLU A 88 10.00 8.16 -3.77
N THR A 89 9.00 7.28 -3.70
CA THR A 89 8.02 7.06 -4.78
C THR A 89 7.21 8.31 -5.07
N VAL A 90 6.68 8.98 -4.05
CA VAL A 90 5.92 10.24 -4.20
C VAL A 90 6.81 11.35 -4.75
N THR A 91 8.04 11.48 -4.23
CA THR A 91 9.01 12.48 -4.69
C THR A 91 9.35 12.26 -6.17
N ALA A 92 9.64 11.02 -6.56
CA ALA A 92 9.88 10.67 -7.96
C ALA A 92 8.69 11.00 -8.85
N ALA A 93 7.46 10.72 -8.41
CA ALA A 93 6.24 11.02 -9.17
C ALA A 93 6.03 12.53 -9.37
N ILE A 94 6.32 13.37 -8.34
CA ILE A 94 6.26 14.84 -8.45
C ILE A 94 7.27 15.36 -9.49
N PHE A 95 8.52 14.89 -9.48
CA PHE A 95 9.52 15.27 -10.46
C PHE A 95 9.15 14.82 -11.87
N ALA A 96 8.69 13.57 -12.01
CA ALA A 96 8.26 13.03 -13.29
C ALA A 96 7.06 13.78 -13.87
N PHE A 97 6.09 14.20 -13.04
CA PHE A 97 4.95 15.00 -13.50
C PHE A 97 5.41 16.35 -14.06
N ARG A 98 6.34 17.03 -13.38
CA ARG A 98 6.92 18.30 -13.84
C ARG A 98 7.68 18.16 -15.17
N SER A 99 8.33 17.01 -15.40
CA SER A 99 9.06 16.71 -16.65
C SER A 99 8.21 15.99 -17.71
N ARG A 100 6.90 15.80 -17.47
CA ARG A 100 5.96 15.08 -18.34
C ARG A 100 6.36 13.65 -18.66
N SER A 101 6.98 12.98 -17.69
CA SER A 101 7.43 11.57 -17.76
C SER A 101 6.79 10.71 -16.68
N GLN A 102 5.68 11.15 -16.08
CA GLN A 102 4.97 10.48 -15.02
C GLN A 102 4.40 9.13 -15.47
N PRO A 103 4.24 8.14 -14.55
CA PRO A 103 3.49 6.92 -14.82
C PRO A 103 1.98 7.21 -14.93
N ALA A 104 1.22 6.23 -15.43
CA ALA A 104 -0.25 6.32 -15.36
C ALA A 104 -0.76 6.10 -13.94
N ILE A 105 -0.14 5.17 -13.19
CA ILE A 105 -0.51 4.80 -11.82
C ILE A 105 0.67 5.02 -10.89
N VAL A 106 0.42 5.66 -9.75
CA VAL A 106 1.39 5.77 -8.66
C VAL A 106 0.78 5.34 -7.34
N GLN A 107 1.48 4.49 -6.61
CA GLN A 107 1.13 4.09 -5.24
C GLN A 107 1.62 5.15 -4.26
N VAL A 108 0.70 5.68 -3.46
CA VAL A 108 0.98 6.75 -2.50
C VAL A 108 0.39 6.37 -1.15
N ASN A 109 1.17 6.53 -0.09
CA ASN A 109 0.72 6.24 1.27
C ASN A 109 -0.42 7.19 1.72
N GLU A 110 -1.20 6.72 2.68
CA GLU A 110 -2.42 7.36 3.17
C GLU A 110 -2.19 8.81 3.64
N VAL A 111 -1.07 9.08 4.29
CA VAL A 111 -0.75 10.42 4.85
C VAL A 111 -0.46 11.48 3.79
N ALA A 112 -0.16 11.07 2.57
CA ALA A 112 0.04 12.01 1.47
C ALA A 112 -1.28 12.40 0.76
N THR A 113 -2.44 11.87 1.17
CA THR A 113 -3.74 12.12 0.53
C THR A 113 -4.04 13.62 0.41
N ALA A 114 -3.85 14.40 1.47
CA ALA A 114 -4.09 15.84 1.42
C ALA A 114 -3.13 16.55 0.43
N THR A 115 -1.87 16.12 0.35
CA THR A 115 -0.88 16.63 -0.61
C THR A 115 -1.28 16.30 -2.05
N MET A 116 -1.70 15.06 -2.32
CA MET A 116 -2.16 14.65 -3.64
C MET A 116 -3.40 15.42 -4.08
N THR A 117 -4.37 15.60 -3.20
CA THR A 117 -5.60 16.36 -3.50
C THR A 117 -5.35 17.85 -3.72
N ALA A 118 -4.27 18.40 -3.15
CA ALA A 118 -3.83 19.78 -3.40
C ALA A 118 -3.14 19.96 -4.76
N ALA A 119 -2.65 18.90 -5.39
CA ALA A 119 -2.01 18.93 -6.70
C ALA A 119 -3.07 19.10 -7.81
N LYS A 120 -3.66 20.29 -7.89
CA LYS A 120 -4.72 20.63 -8.88
C LYS A 120 -4.23 20.35 -10.30
N GLY A 121 -5.08 19.68 -11.08
CA GLY A 121 -4.79 19.35 -12.47
C GLY A 121 -3.83 18.18 -12.69
N ALA A 122 -3.15 17.67 -11.67
CA ALA A 122 -2.24 16.52 -11.79
C ALA A 122 -2.96 15.17 -11.68
N ILE A 123 -4.11 15.12 -11.02
CA ILE A 123 -4.81 13.88 -10.67
C ILE A 123 -6.04 13.70 -11.57
N TYR A 124 -6.24 12.47 -12.05
CA TYR A 124 -7.50 12.02 -12.62
C TYR A 124 -8.27 11.26 -11.52
N PRO A 125 -9.32 11.84 -10.92
CA PRO A 125 -10.06 11.18 -9.85
C PRO A 125 -10.64 9.85 -10.29
N VAL A 126 -10.51 8.82 -9.44
CA VAL A 126 -10.92 7.45 -9.79
C VAL A 126 -12.41 7.36 -10.10
N PHE A 127 -13.27 8.05 -9.34
CA PHE A 127 -14.71 8.05 -9.63
C PHE A 127 -15.03 8.58 -11.05
N SER A 128 -14.30 9.60 -11.51
CA SER A 128 -14.43 10.12 -12.88
C SER A 128 -13.85 9.17 -13.91
N LEU A 129 -12.66 8.62 -13.64
CA LEU A 129 -12.02 7.66 -14.54
C LEU A 129 -12.93 6.46 -14.83
N MET A 130 -13.43 5.79 -13.77
CA MET A 130 -14.25 4.59 -13.91
C MET A 130 -15.54 4.88 -14.68
N ARG A 131 -16.22 5.99 -14.35
CA ARG A 131 -17.41 6.45 -15.10
C ARG A 131 -17.10 6.75 -16.57
N ASP A 132 -16.04 7.50 -16.84
CA ASP A 132 -15.70 7.98 -18.18
C ASP A 132 -15.21 6.84 -19.11
N GLN A 133 -14.70 5.75 -18.51
CA GLN A 133 -14.32 4.54 -19.23
C GLN A 133 -15.42 3.45 -19.22
N GLY A 134 -16.54 3.67 -18.53
CA GLY A 134 -17.66 2.73 -18.49
C GLY A 134 -17.39 1.45 -17.70
N GLU A 135 -16.40 1.45 -16.80
CA GLU A 135 -16.10 0.29 -15.96
C GLU A 135 -16.93 0.32 -14.67
N PRO A 136 -17.46 -0.84 -14.24
CA PRO A 136 -18.27 -0.92 -13.03
C PRO A 136 -17.41 -0.62 -11.80
N PHE A 137 -17.91 0.28 -10.95
CA PHE A 137 -17.26 0.62 -9.70
C PHE A 137 -18.29 1.09 -8.67
N SER A 138 -18.26 0.51 -7.48
CA SER A 138 -19.14 0.88 -6.37
C SER A 138 -18.32 1.19 -5.12
N LEU A 139 -18.42 2.42 -4.63
CA LEU A 139 -17.77 2.84 -3.38
C LEU A 139 -18.33 2.09 -2.16
N THR A 140 -19.60 1.71 -2.19
CA THR A 140 -20.28 1.02 -1.08
C THR A 140 -19.79 -0.41 -0.86
N ASP A 141 -19.04 -0.97 -1.80
CA ASP A 141 -18.41 -2.28 -1.66
C ASP A 141 -17.22 -2.25 -0.68
N TYR A 142 -16.61 -1.07 -0.54
CA TYR A 142 -15.43 -0.88 0.32
C TYR A 142 -15.82 -0.62 1.77
N LEU A 143 -14.93 -1.01 2.69
CA LEU A 143 -15.08 -0.71 4.11
C LEU A 143 -15.04 0.81 4.33
N PRO A 144 -16.00 1.41 5.08
CA PRO A 144 -16.04 2.86 5.30
C PRO A 144 -14.76 3.44 5.91
N ALA A 145 -14.10 2.70 6.83
CA ALA A 145 -12.83 3.10 7.43
C ALA A 145 -11.68 3.18 6.40
N VAL A 146 -11.80 2.51 5.26
CA VAL A 146 -10.83 2.55 4.16
C VAL A 146 -11.21 3.61 3.13
N SER A 147 -12.45 3.53 2.61
CA SER A 147 -12.90 4.43 1.54
C SER A 147 -13.03 5.88 2.00
N GLY A 148 -13.50 6.13 3.22
CA GLY A 148 -13.65 7.48 3.80
C GLY A 148 -12.33 8.25 3.88
N TYR A 149 -11.21 7.56 3.94
CA TYR A 149 -9.90 8.18 3.94
C TYR A 149 -9.54 8.84 2.58
N TYR A 150 -10.09 8.32 1.47
CA TYR A 150 -9.70 8.68 0.10
C TYR A 150 -10.79 9.41 -0.70
N THR A 151 -11.89 9.83 -0.05
CA THR A 151 -12.97 10.58 -0.69
C THR A 151 -12.81 12.08 -0.53
N ASP A 152 -13.39 12.86 -1.45
CA ASP A 152 -13.60 14.30 -1.26
C ASP A 152 -14.74 14.60 -0.27
N ALA A 153 -15.05 15.89 -0.07
CA ALA A 153 -16.13 16.32 0.81
C ALA A 153 -17.53 15.90 0.32
N ALA A 154 -17.67 15.63 -0.98
CA ALA A 154 -18.91 15.16 -1.59
C ALA A 154 -19.04 13.61 -1.54
N GLY A 155 -18.05 12.91 -0.99
CA GLY A 155 -18.01 11.46 -0.93
C GLY A 155 -17.50 10.78 -2.20
N ASN A 156 -16.94 11.52 -3.16
CA ASN A 156 -16.41 10.92 -4.39
C ASN A 156 -15.00 10.37 -4.16
N LEU A 157 -14.71 9.16 -4.64
CA LEU A 157 -13.42 8.52 -4.50
C LEU A 157 -12.36 9.14 -5.41
N LEU A 158 -11.31 9.68 -4.83
CA LEU A 158 -10.22 10.37 -5.54
C LEU A 158 -9.12 9.43 -6.01
N SER A 159 -8.83 8.40 -5.23
CA SER A 159 -7.82 7.37 -5.53
C SER A 159 -8.37 5.98 -5.26
N PHE A 160 -7.80 4.96 -5.88
CA PHE A 160 -8.25 3.57 -5.74
C PHE A 160 -7.69 2.95 -4.46
N PRO A 161 -8.52 2.54 -3.47
CA PRO A 161 -8.04 1.84 -2.27
C PRO A 161 -7.36 0.54 -2.68
N PHE A 162 -6.13 0.33 -2.21
CA PHE A 162 -5.35 -0.83 -2.65
C PHE A 162 -4.87 -1.69 -1.50
N ASN A 163 -3.99 -1.16 -0.66
CA ASN A 163 -3.42 -1.91 0.45
C ASN A 163 -3.59 -1.11 1.74
N SER A 164 -4.33 -1.68 2.67
CA SER A 164 -4.59 -1.10 3.99
C SER A 164 -4.21 -2.08 5.08
N SER A 165 -3.61 -1.60 6.15
CA SER A 165 -3.17 -2.38 7.30
C SER A 165 -3.50 -1.65 8.60
N THR A 166 -3.45 -2.37 9.73
CA THR A 166 -3.44 -1.79 11.07
C THR A 166 -2.17 -2.22 11.80
N PRO A 167 -1.72 -1.49 12.83
CA PRO A 167 -0.69 -2.01 13.71
C PRO A 167 -1.25 -3.18 14.51
N ILE A 168 -0.50 -4.27 14.60
CA ILE A 168 -0.84 -5.41 15.46
C ILE A 168 0.38 -5.84 16.28
N LEU A 169 0.13 -6.59 17.34
CA LEU A 169 1.17 -7.17 18.17
C LEU A 169 1.52 -8.57 17.67
N TYR A 170 2.81 -8.83 17.51
CA TYR A 170 3.42 -10.14 17.24
C TYR A 170 4.26 -10.54 18.45
N TYR A 171 4.25 -11.83 18.81
CA TYR A 171 5.10 -12.31 19.87
C TYR A 171 5.63 -13.72 19.60
N ASN A 172 6.80 -14.02 20.16
CA ASN A 172 7.45 -15.30 20.08
C ASN A 172 6.89 -16.22 21.16
N LYS A 173 6.01 -17.15 20.78
CA LYS A 173 5.38 -18.11 21.71
C LYS A 173 6.38 -19.02 22.41
N THR A 174 7.49 -19.37 21.77
CA THR A 174 8.55 -20.16 22.38
C THR A 174 9.18 -19.40 23.53
N MET A 175 9.58 -18.14 23.29
CA MET A 175 10.14 -17.30 24.36
C MET A 175 9.14 -17.02 25.49
N PHE A 176 7.83 -16.92 25.18
CA PHE A 176 6.79 -16.78 26.19
C PHE A 176 6.74 -18.01 27.11
N ARG A 177 6.74 -19.24 26.56
CA ARG A 177 6.78 -20.48 27.37
C ARG A 177 8.03 -20.51 28.24
N ASP A 178 9.21 -20.20 27.69
CA ASP A 178 10.48 -20.20 28.41
C ASP A 178 10.51 -19.14 29.54
N ALA A 179 9.78 -18.04 29.36
CA ALA A 179 9.61 -17.00 30.37
C ALA A 179 8.49 -17.27 31.38
N GLY A 180 7.79 -18.42 31.28
CA GLY A 180 6.65 -18.77 32.13
C GLY A 180 5.43 -17.84 31.87
N LEU A 181 5.30 -17.33 30.68
CA LEU A 181 4.14 -16.62 30.19
C LEU A 181 3.21 -17.56 29.42
N ASP A 182 1.91 -17.30 29.46
CA ASP A 182 0.96 -18.08 28.66
C ASP A 182 1.13 -17.73 27.16
N PRO A 183 1.51 -18.70 26.31
CA PRO A 183 1.71 -18.49 24.89
C PRO A 183 0.41 -18.24 24.11
N GLU A 184 -0.76 -18.46 24.71
CA GLU A 184 -2.07 -18.20 24.09
C GLU A 184 -2.73 -16.89 24.58
N ALA A 185 -2.09 -16.19 25.51
CA ALA A 185 -2.59 -14.95 26.09
C ALA A 185 -1.65 -13.76 25.77
N PRO A 186 -1.82 -13.09 24.60
CA PRO A 186 -1.05 -11.89 24.27
C PRO A 186 -1.37 -10.75 25.25
N PRO A 187 -0.39 -9.90 25.61
CA PRO A 187 -0.65 -8.71 26.42
C PRO A 187 -1.61 -7.75 25.68
N LYS A 188 -2.64 -7.28 26.39
CA LYS A 188 -3.69 -6.40 25.86
C LYS A 188 -3.46 -4.94 26.23
N THR A 189 -2.74 -4.70 27.31
CA THR A 189 -2.49 -3.37 27.85
C THR A 189 -0.99 -3.06 27.88
N TRP A 190 -0.63 -1.78 27.87
CA TRP A 190 0.77 -1.35 28.00
C TRP A 190 1.41 -1.83 29.30
N PRO A 191 0.72 -1.82 30.47
CA PRO A 191 1.25 -2.45 31.68
C PRO A 191 1.52 -3.94 31.53
N GLU A 192 0.60 -4.72 30.93
CA GLU A 192 0.81 -6.15 30.67
C GLU A 192 1.99 -6.38 29.72
N LEU A 193 2.12 -5.57 28.65
CA LEU A 193 3.25 -5.65 27.73
C LEU A 193 4.57 -5.38 28.45
N GLY A 194 4.64 -4.35 29.28
CA GLY A 194 5.83 -4.03 30.08
C GLY A 194 6.21 -5.18 31.04
N ALA A 195 5.21 -5.82 31.67
CA ALA A 195 5.42 -6.98 32.53
C ALA A 195 5.93 -8.20 31.73
N ALA A 196 5.36 -8.46 30.57
CA ALA A 196 5.81 -9.53 29.66
C ALA A 196 7.24 -9.26 29.16
N ALA A 197 7.51 -8.05 28.70
CA ALA A 197 8.84 -7.62 28.25
C ALA A 197 9.89 -7.81 29.35
N LYS A 198 9.55 -7.49 30.60
CA LYS A 198 10.45 -7.69 31.74
C LYS A 198 10.75 -9.18 31.95
N ARG A 199 9.75 -10.05 31.92
CA ARG A 199 9.96 -11.50 32.06
C ARG A 199 10.83 -12.06 30.93
N LEU A 200 10.62 -11.64 29.71
CA LEU A 200 11.45 -12.02 28.56
C LEU A 200 12.92 -11.60 28.78
N ARG A 201 13.14 -10.36 29.22
CA ARG A 201 14.50 -9.85 29.56
C ARG A 201 15.14 -10.63 30.70
N ASP A 202 14.40 -10.92 31.76
CA ASP A 202 14.87 -11.71 32.91
C ASP A 202 15.29 -13.14 32.51
N ARG A 203 14.80 -13.63 31.36
CA ARG A 203 15.15 -14.95 30.78
C ARG A 203 16.20 -14.89 29.68
N GLY A 204 16.80 -13.72 29.47
CA GLY A 204 17.95 -13.54 28.56
C GLY A 204 17.62 -13.05 27.16
N ALA A 205 16.38 -12.67 26.86
CA ALA A 205 16.08 -11.98 25.62
C ALA A 205 16.93 -10.71 25.47
N ALA A 206 17.47 -10.40 24.31
CA ALA A 206 18.27 -9.21 24.09
C ALA A 206 17.45 -7.94 24.23
N CYS A 207 16.15 -7.98 23.85
CA CYS A 207 15.16 -6.95 24.20
C CYS A 207 13.78 -7.56 24.46
N GLY A 208 12.94 -6.84 25.22
CA GLY A 208 11.57 -7.27 25.51
C GLY A 208 10.68 -7.09 24.28
N PHE A 209 10.55 -5.86 23.79
CA PHE A 209 9.82 -5.57 22.58
C PHE A 209 10.49 -4.49 21.73
N THR A 210 10.14 -4.46 20.43
CA THR A 210 10.51 -3.42 19.47
C THR A 210 9.31 -3.04 18.62
N THR A 211 9.44 -1.98 17.81
CA THR A 211 8.36 -1.48 16.94
C THR A 211 8.90 -1.02 15.59
N SER A 212 8.09 -1.16 14.54
CA SER A 212 8.27 -0.46 13.28
C SER A 212 7.42 0.82 13.24
N TRP A 213 7.65 1.71 12.29
CA TRP A 213 6.81 2.89 12.02
C TRP A 213 6.43 3.70 13.27
N PRO A 214 7.39 4.23 14.03
CA PRO A 214 7.18 4.75 15.38
C PRO A 214 6.13 5.87 15.46
N SER A 215 6.10 6.82 14.52
CA SER A 215 5.06 7.85 14.49
C SER A 215 3.68 7.24 14.26
N TRP A 216 3.56 6.36 13.26
CA TRP A 216 2.27 5.75 12.90
C TRP A 216 1.69 4.89 14.03
N ILE A 217 2.53 4.14 14.75
CA ILE A 217 2.08 3.25 15.84
C ILE A 217 1.89 4.03 17.13
N HIS A 218 2.92 4.76 17.61
CA HIS A 218 2.95 5.32 18.95
C HIS A 218 2.38 6.73 19.06
N VAL A 219 2.06 7.40 17.93
CA VAL A 219 1.42 8.72 17.94
C VAL A 219 0.07 8.65 17.24
N GLU A 220 0.03 8.26 15.99
CA GLU A 220 -1.17 8.31 15.16
C GLU A 220 -2.21 7.26 15.56
N ASN A 221 -1.84 5.97 15.56
CA ASN A 221 -2.73 4.89 16.01
C ASN A 221 -2.91 4.88 17.53
N PHE A 222 -1.90 5.28 18.31
CA PHE A 222 -2.09 5.51 19.73
C PHE A 222 -3.22 6.52 19.97
N SER A 223 -3.19 7.67 19.30
CA SER A 223 -4.25 8.68 19.45
C SER A 223 -5.61 8.14 19.07
N ALA A 224 -5.73 7.48 17.91
CA ALA A 224 -6.98 6.90 17.45
C ALA A 224 -7.52 5.83 18.41
N PHE A 225 -6.65 4.90 18.83
CA PHE A 225 -7.01 3.77 19.70
C PHE A 225 -7.38 4.19 21.14
N HIS A 226 -6.93 5.36 21.56
CA HIS A 226 -7.32 5.99 22.83
C HIS A 226 -8.37 7.11 22.68
N ASN A 227 -8.97 7.22 21.47
CA ASN A 227 -9.97 8.26 21.15
C ASN A 227 -9.50 9.68 21.45
N LEU A 228 -8.22 9.96 21.23
CA LEU A 228 -7.59 11.27 21.44
C LEU A 228 -7.45 12.02 20.10
N PRO A 229 -7.66 13.33 20.05
CA PRO A 229 -7.38 14.10 18.85
C PRO A 229 -5.88 14.13 18.56
N LEU A 230 -5.49 13.84 17.31
CA LEU A 230 -4.14 14.08 16.82
C LEU A 230 -3.95 15.54 16.41
N ALA A 231 -5.03 16.13 15.88
CA ALA A 231 -5.09 17.54 15.48
C ALA A 231 -6.51 18.08 15.63
N THR A 232 -6.65 19.40 15.70
CA THR A 232 -7.93 20.10 15.64
C THR A 232 -8.65 19.85 14.30
N ARG A 233 -9.86 20.38 14.12
CA ARG A 233 -10.65 20.24 12.89
C ARG A 233 -10.90 18.77 12.52
N ALA A 234 -11.23 17.92 13.51
CA ALA A 234 -11.43 16.49 13.29
C ALA A 234 -10.24 15.86 12.52
N ASN A 235 -9.03 16.02 13.04
CA ASN A 235 -7.78 15.57 12.43
C ASN A 235 -7.55 16.12 11.00
N GLY A 236 -7.94 17.37 10.74
CA GLY A 236 -7.77 18.08 9.47
C GLY A 236 -8.88 17.84 8.44
N PHE A 237 -9.90 17.02 8.73
CA PHE A 237 -11.04 16.86 7.81
C PHE A 237 -11.91 18.12 7.72
N GLY A 238 -11.93 18.94 8.77
CA GLY A 238 -12.74 20.14 8.87
C GLY A 238 -12.10 21.42 8.33
N GLY A 239 -10.83 21.39 7.90
CA GLY A 239 -10.17 22.57 7.33
C GLY A 239 -8.65 22.53 7.36
N LEU A 240 -8.03 23.44 6.60
CA LEU A 240 -6.57 23.56 6.48
C LEU A 240 -5.92 24.28 7.67
N ASP A 241 -6.72 25.00 8.44
CA ASP A 241 -6.33 25.70 9.67
C ASP A 241 -6.18 24.78 10.89
N ALA A 242 -6.10 23.46 10.65
CA ALA A 242 -5.86 22.47 11.69
C ALA A 242 -4.50 22.68 12.39
N GLU A 243 -4.44 22.31 13.67
CA GLU A 243 -3.25 22.35 14.51
C GLU A 243 -3.05 21.01 15.22
N LEU A 244 -1.80 20.56 15.33
CA LEU A 244 -1.46 19.34 16.07
C LEU A 244 -1.74 19.49 17.56
N THR A 245 -2.22 18.41 18.19
CA THR A 245 -2.54 18.33 19.62
C THR A 245 -1.86 17.12 20.30
N ILE A 246 -0.77 16.65 19.71
CA ILE A 246 -0.07 15.43 20.14
C ILE A 246 0.73 15.58 21.45
N ASN A 247 0.85 16.77 22.02
CA ASN A 247 1.48 17.01 23.31
C ASN A 247 0.52 16.93 24.50
N ASN A 248 -0.59 16.17 24.33
CA ASN A 248 -1.56 15.93 25.38
C ASN A 248 -1.03 14.96 26.48
N PRO A 249 -1.55 15.03 27.73
CA PRO A 249 -1.00 14.26 28.84
C PRO A 249 -0.93 12.73 28.62
N PRO A 250 -1.95 12.05 28.04
CA PRO A 250 -1.83 10.60 27.78
C PRO A 250 -0.70 10.25 26.83
N LEU A 251 -0.49 11.02 25.74
CA LEU A 251 0.57 10.73 24.78
C LEU A 251 1.95 11.07 25.34
N VAL A 252 2.08 12.18 26.10
CA VAL A 252 3.32 12.52 26.83
C VAL A 252 3.72 11.40 27.77
N ARG A 253 2.76 10.89 28.58
CA ARG A 253 2.98 9.73 29.45
C ARG A 253 3.45 8.50 28.68
N HIS A 254 2.83 8.21 27.54
CA HIS A 254 3.19 7.05 26.72
C HIS A 254 4.62 7.16 26.19
N VAL A 255 5.00 8.29 25.60
CA VAL A 255 6.37 8.51 25.09
C VAL A 255 7.39 8.50 26.22
N ALA A 256 7.06 9.07 27.41
CA ALA A 256 7.92 9.01 28.58
C ALA A 256 8.15 7.56 29.05
N GLN A 257 7.11 6.73 29.03
CA GLN A 257 7.21 5.32 29.40
C GLN A 257 8.06 4.54 28.41
N LEU A 258 7.92 4.78 27.10
CA LEU A 258 8.78 4.17 26.08
C LEU A 258 10.25 4.56 26.27
N ALA A 259 10.52 5.85 26.53
CA ALA A 259 11.87 6.35 26.79
C ALA A 259 12.48 5.70 28.05
N GLU A 260 11.68 5.47 29.10
CA GLU A 260 12.14 4.77 30.30
C GLU A 260 12.43 3.27 30.03
N TRP A 261 11.55 2.62 29.25
CA TRP A 261 11.77 1.22 28.86
C TRP A 261 12.96 1.05 27.91
N GLN A 262 13.28 2.07 27.11
CA GLN A 262 14.48 2.07 26.25
C GLN A 262 15.77 1.94 27.06
N LYS A 263 15.87 2.58 28.23
CA LYS A 263 17.06 2.54 29.08
C LYS A 263 17.38 1.11 29.58
N THR A 264 16.36 0.29 29.78
CA THR A 264 16.45 -1.06 30.32
C THR A 264 16.30 -2.15 29.27
N LYS A 265 16.14 -1.78 28.01
CA LYS A 265 15.86 -2.69 26.89
C LYS A 265 14.56 -3.50 27.04
N LEU A 266 13.63 -3.03 27.85
CA LEU A 266 12.25 -3.53 27.80
C LEU A 266 11.62 -3.14 26.46
N PHE A 267 11.80 -1.90 26.05
CA PHE A 267 11.63 -1.41 24.67
C PHE A 267 13.02 -1.19 24.07
N ASP A 268 13.20 -1.56 22.82
CA ASP A 268 14.43 -1.25 22.09
C ASP A 268 14.11 -0.72 20.70
N TYR A 269 14.29 0.59 20.53
CA TYR A 269 14.04 1.27 19.26
C TYR A 269 15.00 0.79 18.20
N GLY A 270 14.47 0.26 17.10
CA GLY A 270 15.23 -0.35 16.01
C GLY A 270 15.37 0.51 14.77
N GLY A 271 14.89 1.76 14.79
CA GLY A 271 14.93 2.69 13.64
C GLY A 271 13.56 2.93 13.01
N ARG A 272 13.54 3.77 11.97
CA ARG A 272 12.32 4.20 11.26
C ARG A 272 11.84 3.14 10.27
N GLY A 273 10.61 3.31 9.82
CA GLY A 273 10.00 2.40 8.85
C GLY A 273 10.04 0.95 9.33
N GLN A 274 10.55 0.05 8.52
CA GLN A 274 10.63 -1.38 8.77
C GLN A 274 11.95 -1.83 9.43
N ALA A 275 12.84 -0.91 9.81
CA ALA A 275 14.20 -1.23 10.24
C ALA A 275 14.26 -2.17 11.47
N ALA A 276 13.24 -2.17 12.32
CA ALA A 276 13.18 -3.01 13.52
C ALA A 276 12.71 -4.46 13.26
N GLU A 277 12.11 -4.76 12.12
CA GLU A 277 11.53 -6.08 11.83
C GLU A 277 12.52 -7.26 11.96
N PRO A 278 13.77 -7.15 11.47
CA PRO A 278 14.76 -8.23 11.60
C PRO A 278 15.06 -8.61 13.04
N ARG A 279 14.92 -7.71 14.00
CA ARG A 279 15.19 -7.98 15.43
C ARG A 279 14.16 -8.93 16.04
N PHE A 280 12.91 -8.86 15.59
CA PHE A 280 11.89 -9.82 15.96
C PHE A 280 12.05 -11.14 15.20
N GLN A 281 12.27 -11.06 13.88
CA GLN A 281 12.41 -12.23 13.01
C GLN A 281 13.58 -13.13 13.44
N SER A 282 14.68 -12.56 13.95
CA SER A 282 15.82 -13.29 14.49
C SER A 282 15.59 -13.86 15.90
N GLY A 283 14.53 -13.43 16.61
CA GLY A 283 14.30 -13.76 18.02
C GLY A 283 15.12 -12.93 19.00
N GLU A 284 15.73 -11.82 18.57
CA GLU A 284 16.42 -10.87 19.46
C GLU A 284 15.44 -10.21 20.43
N CYS A 285 14.26 -9.81 19.93
CA CYS A 285 13.15 -9.25 20.71
C CYS A 285 12.00 -10.26 20.78
N GLY A 286 11.42 -10.43 21.96
CA GLY A 286 10.33 -11.40 22.17
C GLY A 286 8.96 -10.91 21.71
N ILE A 287 8.75 -9.60 21.60
CA ILE A 287 7.52 -8.95 21.14
C ILE A 287 7.85 -7.89 20.07
N PHE A 288 6.95 -7.74 19.11
CA PHE A 288 7.03 -6.73 18.04
C PHE A 288 5.67 -6.11 17.82
N ILE A 289 5.62 -4.79 17.70
CA ILE A 289 4.42 -4.08 17.23
C ILE A 289 4.71 -3.52 15.85
N GLY A 290 3.92 -3.95 14.87
CA GLY A 290 4.14 -3.57 13.48
C GLY A 290 2.89 -3.72 12.63
N SER A 291 3.03 -3.38 11.36
CA SER A 291 1.94 -3.50 10.39
C SER A 291 1.45 -4.95 10.26
N SER A 292 0.15 -5.16 10.14
CA SER A 292 -0.43 -6.47 9.79
C SER A 292 0.11 -7.00 8.45
N ALA A 293 0.54 -6.11 7.55
CA ALA A 293 1.14 -6.46 6.27
C ALA A 293 2.54 -7.10 6.38
N THR A 294 3.24 -6.90 7.49
CA THR A 294 4.54 -7.55 7.75
C THR A 294 4.40 -9.06 8.02
N ARG A 295 3.18 -9.57 8.20
CA ARG A 295 2.91 -10.98 8.54
C ARG A 295 3.55 -11.97 7.57
N ALA A 296 3.53 -11.70 6.27
CA ALA A 296 4.13 -12.58 5.28
C ALA A 296 5.66 -12.68 5.47
N ASP A 297 6.33 -11.55 5.62
CA ASP A 297 7.78 -11.49 5.84
C ASP A 297 8.19 -12.09 7.19
N ILE A 298 7.44 -11.81 8.26
CA ILE A 298 7.68 -12.41 9.59
C ILE A 298 7.56 -13.94 9.53
N ARG A 299 6.52 -14.47 8.88
CA ARG A 299 6.34 -15.93 8.74
C ARG A 299 7.43 -16.59 7.90
N ALA A 300 7.90 -15.93 6.87
CA ALA A 300 8.95 -16.45 5.99
C ALA A 300 10.33 -16.47 6.67
N ASN A 301 10.62 -15.51 7.56
CA ASN A 301 11.95 -15.28 8.11
C ASN A 301 12.11 -15.71 9.58
N SER A 302 11.02 -16.02 10.30
CA SER A 302 11.08 -16.48 11.70
C SER A 302 11.09 -17.98 11.78
N LYS A 303 11.91 -18.54 12.71
CA LYS A 303 12.05 -19.98 12.95
C LYS A 303 11.35 -20.45 14.24
N PHE A 304 10.44 -19.65 14.78
CA PHE A 304 9.70 -19.92 16.01
C PHE A 304 8.20 -19.77 15.76
N GLU A 305 7.41 -20.29 16.70
CA GLU A 305 5.96 -20.14 16.67
C GLU A 305 5.55 -18.69 16.99
N ILE A 306 4.75 -18.09 16.11
CA ILE A 306 4.35 -16.69 16.22
C ILE A 306 2.94 -16.60 16.80
N GLY A 307 2.78 -15.81 17.84
CA GLY A 307 1.49 -15.37 18.36
C GLY A 307 1.13 -13.96 17.86
N TYR A 308 -0.15 -13.63 17.94
CA TYR A 308 -0.70 -12.37 17.45
C TYR A 308 -1.66 -11.77 18.46
N GLY A 309 -1.71 -10.45 18.56
CA GLY A 309 -2.64 -9.69 19.40
C GLY A 309 -2.99 -8.34 18.80
N MET A 310 -4.01 -7.69 19.33
CA MET A 310 -4.30 -6.29 19.00
C MET A 310 -3.21 -5.38 19.57
N MET A 311 -3.13 -4.15 19.08
CA MET A 311 -2.29 -3.11 19.66
C MET A 311 -2.66 -2.89 21.14
N PRO A 312 -1.68 -2.77 22.05
CA PRO A 312 -1.97 -2.51 23.46
C PRO A 312 -2.53 -1.10 23.72
N TYR A 313 -3.31 -0.97 24.79
CA TYR A 313 -3.87 0.30 25.22
C TYR A 313 -3.63 0.59 26.70
N TRP A 314 -3.77 1.85 27.12
CA TRP A 314 -3.77 2.25 28.52
C TRP A 314 -5.19 2.11 29.08
N PRO A 315 -5.45 1.22 30.06
CA PRO A 315 -6.80 0.92 30.52
C PRO A 315 -7.44 2.04 31.37
N ASP A 316 -6.63 2.99 31.83
CA ASP A 316 -7.07 4.18 32.57
C ASP A 316 -7.40 5.38 31.67
N VAL A 317 -7.17 5.29 30.36
CA VAL A 317 -7.61 6.31 29.41
C VAL A 317 -9.07 6.02 29.04
N LYS A 318 -9.93 7.02 29.31
CA LYS A 318 -11.35 6.91 29.03
C LYS A 318 -11.61 6.60 27.55
N ASP A 319 -12.57 5.74 27.28
CA ASP A 319 -13.03 5.31 25.96
C ASP A 319 -11.98 4.49 25.15
N ALA A 320 -10.89 4.06 25.79
CA ALA A 320 -9.94 3.10 25.21
C ALA A 320 -10.34 1.64 25.56
N PRO A 321 -10.14 0.68 24.61
CA PRO A 321 -9.69 0.89 23.24
C PRO A 321 -10.82 1.32 22.30
N GLN A 322 -10.52 2.21 21.33
CA GLN A 322 -11.35 2.56 20.20
C GLN A 322 -10.84 1.80 18.95
N ASN A 323 -11.35 2.08 17.75
CA ASN A 323 -10.79 1.49 16.53
C ASN A 323 -9.43 2.11 16.18
N SER A 324 -8.57 1.33 15.54
CA SER A 324 -7.35 1.83 14.89
C SER A 324 -7.67 2.60 13.60
N ILE A 325 -6.68 3.32 13.06
CA ILE A 325 -6.75 3.91 11.72
C ILE A 325 -5.86 3.13 10.75
N ILE A 326 -6.22 3.20 9.47
CA ILE A 326 -5.44 2.51 8.44
C ILE A 326 -4.04 3.11 8.30
N GLY A 327 -3.10 2.24 7.95
CA GLY A 327 -1.89 2.58 7.22
C GLY A 327 -1.93 1.93 5.85
N GLY A 328 -0.89 2.17 5.06
CA GLY A 328 -0.76 1.58 3.74
C GLY A 328 -0.89 2.61 2.63
N ALA A 329 -1.49 2.22 1.50
CA ALA A 329 -1.47 3.08 0.33
C ALA A 329 -2.68 2.88 -0.58
N THR A 330 -2.83 3.84 -1.47
CA THR A 330 -3.86 3.91 -2.49
C THR A 330 -3.20 4.18 -3.86
N LEU A 331 -3.89 3.85 -4.94
CA LEU A 331 -3.39 4.07 -6.29
C LEU A 331 -3.99 5.36 -6.85
N TRP A 332 -3.11 6.30 -7.18
CA TRP A 332 -3.46 7.56 -7.82
C TRP A 332 -3.23 7.48 -9.31
N VAL A 333 -4.17 8.01 -10.09
CA VAL A 333 -4.04 8.12 -11.54
C VAL A 333 -3.58 9.51 -11.89
N LEU A 334 -2.48 9.61 -12.63
CA LEU A 334 -1.92 10.90 -13.03
C LEU A 334 -2.47 11.33 -14.41
N ARG A 335 -2.69 12.64 -14.56
CA ARG A 335 -3.14 13.23 -15.82
C ARG A 335 -2.03 13.30 -16.89
N ASP A 336 -2.40 13.75 -18.05
CA ASP A 336 -1.54 13.94 -19.23
C ASP A 336 -0.90 12.64 -19.74
N ARG A 337 -1.70 11.54 -19.66
CA ARG A 337 -1.38 10.24 -20.29
C ARG A 337 -2.30 9.99 -21.49
N PRO A 338 -1.88 9.14 -22.46
CA PRO A 338 -2.72 8.74 -23.58
C PRO A 338 -4.07 8.16 -23.14
N ARG A 339 -5.13 8.44 -23.89
CA ARG A 339 -6.49 7.97 -23.58
C ARG A 339 -6.57 6.44 -23.45
N GLU A 340 -5.79 5.71 -24.25
CA GLU A 340 -5.77 4.26 -24.24
C GLU A 340 -5.19 3.70 -22.94
N GLU A 341 -4.19 4.38 -22.35
CA GLU A 341 -3.70 4.00 -21.03
C GLU A 341 -4.79 4.11 -19.95
N TYR A 342 -5.63 5.15 -20.00
CA TYR A 342 -6.73 5.30 -19.02
C TYR A 342 -7.78 4.20 -19.11
N LYS A 343 -8.08 3.69 -20.30
CA LYS A 343 -8.96 2.52 -20.46
C LYS A 343 -8.35 1.30 -19.77
N GLY A 344 -7.06 1.07 -19.98
CA GLY A 344 -6.36 -0.05 -19.34
C GLY A 344 -6.24 0.13 -17.83
N VAL A 345 -6.04 1.36 -17.32
CA VAL A 345 -6.08 1.65 -15.88
C VAL A 345 -7.44 1.30 -15.29
N ALA A 346 -8.53 1.73 -15.93
CA ALA A 346 -9.89 1.43 -15.46
C ALA A 346 -10.18 -0.09 -15.46
N ARG A 347 -9.75 -0.80 -16.52
CA ARG A 347 -9.82 -2.26 -16.61
C ARG A 347 -9.06 -2.95 -15.47
N PHE A 348 -7.84 -2.46 -15.19
CA PHE A 348 -7.03 -2.99 -14.10
C PHE A 348 -7.70 -2.73 -12.74
N PHE A 349 -8.27 -1.56 -12.51
CA PHE A 349 -9.00 -1.28 -11.27
C PHE A 349 -10.27 -2.13 -11.13
N ALA A 350 -10.99 -2.37 -12.21
CA ALA A 350 -12.11 -3.31 -12.21
C ALA A 350 -11.66 -4.74 -11.87
N TYR A 351 -10.52 -5.19 -12.40
CA TYR A 351 -9.90 -6.47 -12.03
C TYR A 351 -9.52 -6.50 -10.54
N LEU A 352 -8.84 -5.47 -10.03
CA LEU A 352 -8.47 -5.37 -8.62
C LEU A 352 -9.68 -5.32 -7.68
N SER A 353 -10.85 -4.88 -8.16
CA SER A 353 -12.10 -4.85 -7.39
C SER A 353 -12.78 -6.21 -7.25
N GLN A 354 -12.34 -7.23 -7.99
CA GLN A 354 -12.94 -8.56 -7.93
C GLN A 354 -12.74 -9.19 -6.54
N PRO A 355 -13.80 -9.74 -5.92
CA PRO A 355 -13.70 -10.31 -4.57
C PRO A 355 -12.62 -11.39 -4.43
N GLY A 356 -12.44 -12.24 -5.47
CA GLY A 356 -11.41 -13.29 -5.48
C GLY A 356 -10.00 -12.73 -5.50
N VAL A 357 -9.76 -11.65 -6.26
CA VAL A 357 -8.46 -10.97 -6.34
C VAL A 357 -8.11 -10.31 -5.00
N GLN A 358 -9.07 -9.62 -4.39
CA GLN A 358 -8.88 -8.97 -3.10
C GLN A 358 -8.72 -9.97 -1.95
N ALA A 359 -9.48 -11.06 -1.95
CA ALA A 359 -9.34 -12.12 -0.95
C ALA A 359 -7.95 -12.77 -1.05
N ALA A 360 -7.48 -13.09 -2.27
CA ALA A 360 -6.13 -13.62 -2.49
C ALA A 360 -5.05 -12.64 -2.04
N TRP A 361 -5.20 -11.34 -2.35
CA TRP A 361 -4.29 -10.29 -1.89
C TRP A 361 -4.21 -10.23 -0.36
N HIS A 362 -5.36 -10.16 0.32
CA HIS A 362 -5.44 -10.21 1.78
C HIS A 362 -4.74 -11.43 2.38
N GLN A 363 -5.07 -12.62 1.88
CA GLN A 363 -4.58 -13.89 2.41
C GLN A 363 -3.06 -14.07 2.25
N ASN A 364 -2.50 -13.58 1.14
CA ASN A 364 -1.08 -13.72 0.84
C ASN A 364 -0.20 -12.64 1.44
N THR A 365 -0.75 -11.47 1.78
CA THR A 365 0.04 -10.32 2.24
C THR A 365 -0.15 -10.00 3.73
N GLY A 366 -1.35 -10.20 4.28
CA GLY A 366 -1.74 -9.74 5.62
C GLY A 366 -2.33 -8.31 5.63
N TYR A 367 -2.48 -7.66 4.47
CA TYR A 367 -3.32 -6.46 4.36
C TYR A 367 -4.78 -6.79 4.66
N LEU A 368 -5.57 -5.77 5.00
CA LEU A 368 -7.01 -5.92 5.25
C LEU A 368 -7.75 -6.42 4.00
N PRO A 369 -8.83 -7.21 4.16
CA PRO A 369 -9.81 -7.39 3.10
C PRO A 369 -10.60 -6.08 2.99
N ILE A 370 -10.24 -5.22 2.03
CA ILE A 370 -10.78 -3.84 1.95
C ILE A 370 -12.21 -3.73 1.44
N THR A 371 -12.81 -4.85 1.01
CA THR A 371 -14.23 -4.94 0.65
C THR A 371 -14.97 -6.00 1.48
N ARG A 372 -16.28 -5.81 1.66
CA ARG A 372 -17.14 -6.77 2.36
C ARG A 372 -17.12 -8.14 1.70
N ALA A 373 -17.25 -8.19 0.36
CA ALA A 373 -17.25 -9.43 -0.40
C ALA A 373 -15.93 -10.21 -0.27
N ALA A 374 -14.78 -9.54 -0.23
CA ALA A 374 -13.49 -10.18 0.00
C ALA A 374 -13.38 -10.77 1.42
N SER A 375 -13.89 -10.06 2.43
CA SER A 375 -13.93 -10.53 3.82
C SER A 375 -14.83 -11.77 3.97
N GLU A 376 -16.02 -11.73 3.38
CA GLU A 376 -16.98 -12.84 3.38
C GLU A 376 -16.43 -14.07 2.66
N LEU A 377 -15.81 -13.87 1.48
CA LEU A 377 -15.17 -14.94 0.74
C LEU A 377 -14.01 -15.57 1.53
N THR A 378 -13.17 -14.76 2.16
CA THR A 378 -12.05 -15.24 2.99
C THR A 378 -12.57 -16.09 4.17
N ARG A 379 -13.65 -15.66 4.81
CA ARG A 379 -14.31 -16.41 5.88
C ARG A 379 -14.92 -17.72 5.36
N ALA A 380 -15.68 -17.66 4.26
CA ALA A 380 -16.30 -18.83 3.65
C ALA A 380 -15.26 -19.89 3.21
N GLN A 381 -14.05 -19.48 2.89
CA GLN A 381 -12.94 -20.36 2.59
C GLN A 381 -12.30 -20.98 3.85
N GLY A 382 -12.74 -20.65 5.06
CA GLY A 382 -12.16 -21.12 6.33
C GLY A 382 -10.71 -20.65 6.53
N PHE A 383 -10.35 -19.47 5.97
CA PHE A 383 -8.97 -19.00 6.03
C PHE A 383 -8.56 -18.58 7.44
N TYR A 384 -9.45 -17.90 8.16
CA TYR A 384 -9.17 -17.38 9.50
C TYR A 384 -8.96 -18.52 10.51
N GLU A 385 -9.72 -19.61 10.40
CA GLU A 385 -9.62 -20.79 11.23
C GLU A 385 -8.26 -21.50 11.03
N ARG A 386 -7.81 -21.59 9.78
CA ARG A 386 -6.51 -22.20 9.44
C ARG A 386 -5.31 -21.29 9.65
N ASN A 387 -5.54 -19.99 9.83
CA ASN A 387 -4.50 -18.99 9.98
C ASN A 387 -4.77 -18.07 11.18
N PRO A 388 -4.60 -18.57 12.42
CA PRO A 388 -4.83 -17.78 13.63
C PRO A 388 -4.14 -16.43 13.58
N GLY A 389 -4.80 -15.40 14.10
CA GLY A 389 -4.32 -14.02 14.11
C GLY A 389 -4.51 -13.24 12.83
N SER A 390 -4.92 -13.86 11.71
CA SER A 390 -5.13 -13.12 10.44
C SER A 390 -6.40 -12.25 10.43
N ALA A 391 -7.32 -12.45 11.37
CA ALA A 391 -8.51 -11.61 11.53
C ALA A 391 -8.26 -10.36 12.39
N ILE A 392 -7.19 -10.32 13.20
CA ILE A 392 -6.95 -9.29 14.22
C ILE A 392 -6.98 -7.87 13.65
N SER A 393 -6.35 -7.65 12.50
CA SER A 393 -6.35 -6.33 11.86
C SER A 393 -7.75 -5.86 11.45
N PHE A 394 -8.59 -6.78 11.01
CA PHE A 394 -10.00 -6.49 10.68
C PHE A 394 -10.81 -6.25 11.95
N GLU A 395 -10.64 -7.06 12.98
CA GLU A 395 -11.29 -6.92 14.28
C GLU A 395 -10.93 -5.58 14.93
N GLU A 396 -9.66 -5.17 14.86
CA GLU A 396 -9.16 -3.94 15.44
C GLU A 396 -9.73 -2.68 14.77
N ILE A 397 -9.78 -2.66 13.43
CA ILE A 397 -10.32 -1.50 12.71
C ILE A 397 -11.85 -1.39 12.79
N THR A 398 -12.51 -2.47 13.11
CA THR A 398 -13.98 -2.55 13.25
C THR A 398 -14.46 -2.68 14.69
N LEU A 399 -13.56 -2.52 15.66
CA LEU A 399 -13.85 -2.72 17.09
C LEU A 399 -15.01 -1.83 17.57
N HIS A 400 -14.98 -0.56 17.15
CA HIS A 400 -16.04 0.41 17.38
C HIS A 400 -16.28 1.26 16.13
N PRO A 401 -17.44 1.89 15.96
CA PRO A 401 -17.66 2.89 14.92
C PRO A 401 -16.65 4.03 15.03
N PRO A 402 -16.05 4.50 13.93
CA PRO A 402 -15.08 5.57 13.95
C PRO A 402 -15.66 6.87 14.52
N THR A 403 -14.88 7.54 15.38
CA THR A 403 -15.17 8.88 15.91
C THR A 403 -14.45 9.95 15.08
N GLU A 404 -14.55 11.22 15.45
CA GLU A 404 -13.75 12.30 14.85
C GLU A 404 -12.25 12.08 15.04
N ASN A 405 -11.85 11.40 16.12
CA ASN A 405 -10.45 11.13 16.45
C ASN A 405 -9.90 9.86 15.80
N SER A 406 -10.78 8.93 15.37
CA SER A 406 -10.39 7.60 14.89
C SER A 406 -10.86 7.28 13.46
N LYS A 407 -11.41 8.28 12.72
CA LYS A 407 -11.79 8.09 11.30
C LYS A 407 -10.64 8.24 10.31
N GLY A 408 -9.47 8.70 10.76
CA GLY A 408 -8.29 8.94 9.94
C GLY A 408 -7.65 10.32 10.15
N ILE A 409 -6.73 10.68 9.26
CA ILE A 409 -5.96 11.93 9.29
C ILE A 409 -5.98 12.56 7.90
N ARG A 410 -6.27 13.87 7.82
CA ARG A 410 -6.28 14.63 6.56
C ARG A 410 -5.51 15.95 6.68
N LEU A 411 -4.26 15.85 7.08
CA LEU A 411 -3.38 17.00 7.27
C LEU A 411 -2.47 17.22 6.05
N GLY A 412 -2.31 18.47 5.66
CA GLY A 412 -1.36 18.85 4.61
C GLY A 412 0.09 18.63 5.05
N SER A 413 0.97 18.32 4.09
CA SER A 413 2.40 18.05 4.36
C SER A 413 2.66 16.97 5.41
N PHE A 414 1.72 16.05 5.68
CA PHE A 414 1.81 15.14 6.81
C PHE A 414 2.98 14.15 6.69
N VAL A 415 3.44 13.84 5.49
CA VAL A 415 4.69 13.06 5.28
C VAL A 415 5.89 13.75 5.96
N LEU A 416 6.00 15.08 5.83
CA LEU A 416 7.07 15.85 6.47
C LEU A 416 6.84 15.99 7.97
N ILE A 417 5.57 16.14 8.40
CA ILE A 417 5.20 16.21 9.81
C ILE A 417 5.54 14.89 10.51
N ARG A 418 5.24 13.73 9.89
CA ARG A 418 5.62 12.42 10.41
C ARG A 418 7.13 12.32 10.62
N GLY A 419 7.94 12.81 9.66
CA GLY A 419 9.39 12.90 9.83
C GLY A 419 9.82 13.77 11.02
N ALA A 420 9.18 14.92 11.20
CA ALA A 420 9.45 15.79 12.35
C ALA A 420 9.07 15.13 13.69
N ILE A 421 7.96 14.39 13.74
CA ILE A 421 7.57 13.60 14.91
C ILE A 421 8.60 12.51 15.20
N GLU A 422 9.06 11.79 14.20
CA GLU A 422 10.08 10.73 14.35
C GLU A 422 11.41 11.29 14.86
N ASP A 423 11.87 12.46 14.34
CA ASP A 423 13.07 13.15 14.86
C ASP A 423 12.95 13.40 16.37
N GLU A 424 11.81 13.89 16.83
CA GLU A 424 11.60 14.23 18.23
C GLU A 424 11.42 13.00 19.13
N LEU A 425 10.76 11.94 18.63
CA LEU A 425 10.68 10.66 19.33
C LEU A 425 12.07 10.05 19.54
N GLU A 426 12.94 10.12 18.52
CA GLU A 426 14.33 9.64 18.61
C GLU A 426 15.12 10.41 19.68
N GLN A 427 14.93 11.74 19.79
CA GLN A 427 15.56 12.54 20.86
C GLN A 427 15.05 12.12 22.25
N ALA A 428 13.76 11.81 22.38
CA ALA A 428 13.20 11.33 23.63
C ALA A 428 13.73 9.94 24.00
N PHE A 429 13.76 9.00 23.06
CA PHE A 429 14.27 7.63 23.27
C PHE A 429 15.77 7.61 23.57
N ALA A 430 16.54 8.52 22.97
CA ALA A 430 17.96 8.72 23.29
C ALA A 430 18.21 9.43 24.64
N GLY A 431 17.16 9.89 25.34
CA GLY A 431 17.26 10.63 26.59
C GLY A 431 17.80 12.06 26.44
N GLN A 432 17.81 12.60 25.22
CA GLN A 432 18.29 13.96 24.93
C GLN A 432 17.23 15.04 25.20
N LYS A 433 15.94 14.66 25.13
CA LYS A 433 14.79 15.50 25.50
C LYS A 433 13.85 14.75 26.43
N SER A 434 13.12 15.48 27.26
CA SER A 434 11.95 14.89 27.92
C SER A 434 10.85 14.62 26.89
N ALA A 435 9.94 13.69 27.18
CA ALA A 435 8.80 13.40 26.31
C ALA A 435 7.94 14.66 26.05
N GLN A 436 7.71 15.50 27.06
CA GLN A 436 6.99 16.75 26.92
C GLN A 436 7.70 17.68 25.93
N ALA A 437 9.00 17.94 26.13
CA ALA A 437 9.77 18.84 25.26
C ALA A 437 9.88 18.32 23.83
N ALA A 438 9.97 17.01 23.63
CA ALA A 438 9.98 16.39 22.32
C ALA A 438 8.63 16.58 21.59
N LEU A 439 7.51 16.31 22.27
CA LEU A 439 6.18 16.46 21.67
C LEU A 439 5.81 17.94 21.45
N ASP A 440 6.21 18.86 22.34
CA ASP A 440 6.03 20.31 22.14
C ASP A 440 6.80 20.79 20.90
N SER A 441 8.03 20.34 20.73
CA SER A 441 8.85 20.62 19.53
C SER A 441 8.23 20.03 18.26
N ALA A 442 7.69 18.81 18.33
CA ALA A 442 6.99 18.18 17.20
C ALA A 442 5.74 18.98 16.81
N VAL A 443 4.96 19.48 17.78
CA VAL A 443 3.78 20.34 17.55
C VAL A 443 4.20 21.64 16.88
N GLU A 444 5.22 22.33 17.39
CA GLU A 444 5.71 23.58 16.80
C GLU A 444 6.15 23.39 15.34
N ARG A 445 7.02 22.41 15.10
CA ARG A 445 7.54 22.07 13.77
C ARG A 445 6.43 21.67 12.81
N GLY A 446 5.51 20.83 13.28
CA GLY A 446 4.38 20.34 12.49
C GLY A 446 3.40 21.44 12.15
N ASN A 447 3.05 22.32 13.10
CA ASN A 447 2.16 23.45 12.85
C ASN A 447 2.76 24.45 11.86
N LYS A 448 4.07 24.67 11.89
CA LYS A 448 4.76 25.47 10.87
C LYS A 448 4.58 24.88 9.46
N LEU A 449 4.68 23.56 9.31
CA LEU A 449 4.44 22.87 8.04
C LEU A 449 2.97 22.95 7.61
N LEU A 450 2.02 22.83 8.53
CA LEU A 450 0.59 23.02 8.27
C LEU A 450 0.30 24.42 7.76
N ARG A 451 0.81 25.46 8.41
CA ARG A 451 0.65 26.86 7.95
C ARG A 451 1.29 27.13 6.58
N GLN A 452 2.41 26.47 6.29
CA GLN A 452 3.03 26.55 4.95
C GLN A 452 2.13 25.92 3.88
N PHE A 453 1.56 24.74 4.17
CA PHE A 453 0.66 24.05 3.26
C PHE A 453 -0.64 24.82 3.03
N GLU A 454 -1.24 25.38 4.07
CA GLU A 454 -2.44 26.20 3.99
C GLU A 454 -2.23 27.42 3.06
N ARG A 455 -1.13 28.16 3.26
CA ARG A 455 -0.79 29.32 2.40
C ARG A 455 -0.55 28.92 0.95
N ALA A 456 -0.04 27.73 0.69
CA ALA A 456 0.18 27.22 -0.66
C ALA A 456 -1.09 26.65 -1.31
N SER A 457 -2.19 26.54 -0.58
CA SER A 457 -3.45 25.91 -1.02
C SER A 457 -4.67 26.80 -0.73
N PRO A 458 -4.72 28.05 -1.18
CA PRO A 458 -5.70 29.06 -0.72
C PRO A 458 -7.15 28.81 -1.15
N ASP A 459 -7.41 27.89 -2.10
CA ASP A 459 -8.75 27.69 -2.67
C ASP A 459 -9.38 26.32 -2.27
N ARG A 460 -9.30 25.95 -1.02
CA ARG A 460 -9.99 24.76 -0.49
C ARG A 460 -11.07 25.11 0.49
#